data_aef1d1bcce15e70122b9244578ae3671
#
_entry.id   aef1d1bcce15e70122b9244578ae3671
#
_cell.length_a   1.000
_cell.length_b   1.000
_cell.length_c   1.000
_cell.angle_alpha   90.00
_cell.angle_beta   90.00
_cell.angle_gamma   90.00
#
_symmetry.space_group_name_H-M   'P 1'
#
loop_
_entity.id
_entity.type
_entity.pdbx_description
1 polymer ?
#
loop_
_entity_poly.entity_id
_entity_poly.type
_entity_poly.pdbx_seq_one_letter_code
_entity_poly.pdbx_strand_id
1 'polypeptide(L)'
;MWPRAQCPPCFQRQVGLALIVSRDTRLPLFYREYEGSRHDSKLFSEVIDDVFQSMASAVGNQTNMTVVFDKGMNGGEHIAAIDSWSAINFITTCSTRYSEDLIHVSLDKFAPVDIEHNKQLPDSDRLLAWRIKGEYWGQERTVVVAYNPFTA
;
A
#
# COMPACT_ATOMS: atom_id res chain seq x y z
N MET A 1 -42.42 11.29 15.56
CA MET A 1 -41.79 10.05 14.97
C MET A 1 -42.09 10.12 13.48
N TRP A 2 -41.09 10.54 12.67
CA TRP A 2 -41.23 10.65 11.20
C TRP A 2 -41.01 9.29 10.59
N PRO A 3 -41.88 8.77 9.69
CA PRO A 3 -41.60 7.53 8.99
C PRO A 3 -40.38 7.71 8.11
N ARG A 4 -39.41 6.80 8.25
CA ARG A 4 -38.30 6.69 7.30
C ARG A 4 -38.92 6.40 5.93
N ALA A 5 -38.88 7.36 5.05
CA ALA A 5 -39.18 7.14 3.65
C ALA A 5 -38.17 6.09 3.17
N GLN A 6 -38.66 4.90 2.81
CA GLN A 6 -37.89 3.92 2.08
C GLN A 6 -37.65 4.53 0.71
N CYS A 7 -36.50 5.18 0.54
CA CYS A 7 -36.01 5.47 -0.80
C CYS A 7 -35.92 4.15 -1.57
N PRO A 8 -36.56 4.03 -2.75
CA PRO A 8 -36.26 2.90 -3.63
C PRO A 8 -34.76 2.86 -3.86
N PRO A 9 -34.18 1.66 -4.08
CA PRO A 9 -32.75 1.54 -4.32
C PRO A 9 -32.38 2.41 -5.52
N CYS A 10 -31.85 3.59 -5.25
CA CYS A 10 -31.32 4.46 -6.29
C CYS A 10 -30.08 3.75 -6.83
N PHE A 11 -30.19 3.11 -7.98
CA PHE A 11 -29.06 2.64 -8.75
C PHE A 11 -28.25 3.85 -9.23
N GLN A 12 -27.48 4.42 -8.34
CA GLN A 12 -26.52 5.45 -8.72
C GLN A 12 -25.37 4.75 -9.43
N ARG A 13 -25.11 5.16 -10.67
CA ARG A 13 -23.89 4.74 -11.36
C ARG A 13 -22.70 5.29 -10.57
N GLN A 14 -21.87 4.39 -10.06
CA GLN A 14 -20.65 4.75 -9.38
C GLN A 14 -19.49 4.72 -10.39
N VAL A 15 -18.63 5.72 -10.30
CA VAL A 15 -17.39 5.79 -11.07
C VAL A 15 -16.25 5.67 -10.06
N GLY A 16 -15.34 4.74 -10.28
CA GLY A 16 -14.09 4.64 -9.55
C GLY A 16 -13.01 5.46 -10.24
N LEU A 17 -12.05 5.94 -9.45
CA LEU A 17 -10.89 6.68 -9.94
C LEU A 17 -9.62 6.02 -9.40
N ALA A 18 -8.77 5.51 -10.28
CA ALA A 18 -7.40 5.16 -9.95
C ALA A 18 -6.52 6.39 -10.14
N LEU A 19 -5.75 6.75 -9.13
CA LEU A 19 -4.91 7.94 -9.11
C LEU A 19 -3.52 7.61 -8.59
N ILE A 20 -2.49 8.00 -9.33
CA ILE A 20 -1.10 7.98 -8.86
C ILE A 20 -0.61 9.40 -8.70
N VAL A 21 -0.02 9.67 -7.54
CA VAL A 21 0.47 11.01 -7.17
C VAL A 21 1.96 10.95 -6.86
N SER A 22 2.68 11.97 -7.25
CA SER A 22 4.06 12.18 -6.82
C SER A 22 4.12 12.42 -5.32
N ARG A 23 5.05 11.76 -4.63
CA ARG A 23 5.28 11.96 -3.19
C ARG A 23 5.70 13.40 -2.86
N ASP A 24 6.60 13.93 -3.64
CA ASP A 24 7.26 15.21 -3.32
C ASP A 24 6.39 16.40 -3.69
N THR A 25 5.84 16.39 -4.90
CA THR A 25 5.04 17.51 -5.43
C THR A 25 3.55 17.35 -5.17
N ARG A 26 3.09 16.15 -4.82
CA ARG A 26 1.67 15.77 -4.69
C ARG A 26 0.86 16.00 -5.97
N LEU A 27 1.53 16.12 -7.11
CA LEU A 27 0.87 16.26 -8.39
C LEU A 27 0.41 14.89 -8.91
N PRO A 28 -0.76 14.83 -9.55
CA PRO A 28 -1.21 13.63 -10.25
C PRO A 28 -0.24 13.31 -11.40
N LEU A 29 0.26 12.07 -11.40
CA LEU A 29 1.12 11.56 -12.47
C LEU A 29 0.32 10.72 -13.46
N PHE A 30 -0.74 10.08 -12.99
CA PHE A 30 -1.60 9.23 -13.78
C PHE A 30 -2.99 9.16 -13.16
N TYR A 31 -4.04 9.09 -13.98
CA TYR A 31 -5.39 8.77 -13.54
C TYR A 31 -6.10 7.87 -14.55
N ARG A 32 -7.00 7.06 -14.06
CA ARG A 32 -7.90 6.22 -14.88
C ARG A 32 -9.26 6.13 -14.23
N GLU A 33 -10.29 6.38 -15.02
CA GLU A 33 -11.68 6.20 -14.60
C GLU A 33 -12.12 4.77 -14.91
N TYR A 34 -12.95 4.20 -14.04
CA TYR A 34 -13.51 2.86 -14.22
C TYR A 34 -14.91 2.74 -13.62
N GLU A 35 -15.64 1.71 -14.03
CA GLU A 35 -16.96 1.42 -13.46
C GLU A 35 -16.85 1.07 -11.98
N GLY A 36 -17.60 1.77 -11.12
CA GLY A 36 -17.53 1.60 -9.67
C GLY A 36 -18.00 0.23 -9.14
N SER A 37 -18.54 -0.62 -10.00
CA SER A 37 -18.89 -2.01 -9.70
C SER A 37 -17.70 -2.98 -9.84
N ARG A 38 -16.58 -2.56 -10.45
CA ARG A 38 -15.38 -3.39 -10.59
C ARG A 38 -14.64 -3.48 -9.27
N HIS A 39 -14.12 -4.67 -8.96
CA HIS A 39 -13.23 -4.85 -7.82
C HIS A 39 -11.89 -4.16 -8.07
N ASP A 40 -11.44 -3.35 -7.13
CA ASP A 40 -10.19 -2.59 -7.21
C ASP A 40 -8.97 -3.48 -7.50
N SER A 41 -8.95 -4.70 -6.95
CA SER A 41 -7.88 -5.66 -7.17
C SER A 41 -7.71 -6.07 -8.64
N LYS A 42 -8.81 -6.26 -9.38
CA LYS A 42 -8.73 -6.63 -10.80
C LYS A 42 -8.23 -5.48 -11.67
N LEU A 43 -8.57 -4.26 -11.28
CA LEU A 43 -8.15 -3.07 -11.97
C LEU A 43 -6.66 -2.78 -11.75
N PHE A 44 -6.13 -3.15 -10.58
CA PHE A 44 -4.78 -2.82 -10.19
C PHE A 44 -3.72 -3.30 -11.20
N SER A 45 -3.82 -4.54 -11.68
CA SER A 45 -2.88 -5.09 -12.68
C SER A 45 -2.92 -4.29 -14.00
N GLU A 46 -4.13 -3.98 -14.48
CA GLU A 46 -4.30 -3.20 -15.71
C GLU A 46 -3.73 -1.78 -15.58
N VAL A 47 -3.96 -1.14 -14.42
CA VAL A 47 -3.48 0.23 -14.14
C VAL A 47 -1.96 0.25 -13.97
N ILE A 48 -1.39 -0.73 -13.29
CA ILE A 48 0.05 -0.83 -13.06
C ILE A 48 0.79 -0.95 -14.39
N ASP A 49 0.35 -1.79 -15.29
CA ASP A 49 0.99 -1.95 -16.60
C ASP A 49 0.93 -0.66 -17.43
N ASP A 50 -0.24 -0.01 -17.48
CA ASP A 50 -0.41 1.27 -18.18
C ASP A 50 0.50 2.38 -17.61
N VAL A 51 0.58 2.45 -16.28
CA VAL A 51 1.43 3.42 -15.57
C VAL A 51 2.88 3.18 -15.91
N PHE A 52 3.35 1.93 -15.83
CA PHE A 52 4.75 1.62 -16.07
C PHE A 52 5.15 1.87 -17.52
N GLN A 53 4.30 1.51 -18.47
CA GLN A 53 4.55 1.82 -19.86
C GLN A 53 4.60 3.34 -20.10
N SER A 54 3.69 4.09 -19.51
CA SER A 54 3.67 5.55 -19.63
C SER A 54 4.90 6.19 -19.00
N MET A 55 5.32 5.73 -17.83
CA MET A 55 6.49 6.26 -17.14
C MET A 55 7.80 5.85 -17.81
N ALA A 56 7.94 4.60 -18.26
CA ALA A 56 9.10 4.16 -19.04
C ALA A 56 9.28 4.98 -20.32
N SER A 57 8.17 5.36 -20.96
CA SER A 57 8.18 6.22 -22.15
C SER A 57 8.57 7.66 -21.84
N ALA A 58 8.19 8.18 -20.66
CA ALA A 58 8.40 9.57 -20.29
C ALA A 58 9.80 9.84 -19.70
N VAL A 59 10.36 8.91 -18.93
CA VAL A 59 11.57 9.12 -18.12
C VAL A 59 12.73 8.22 -18.57
N GLY A 60 12.47 7.25 -19.44
CA GLY A 60 13.44 6.23 -19.88
C GLY A 60 13.62 5.10 -18.87
N ASN A 61 14.20 3.99 -19.31
CA ASN A 61 14.33 2.74 -18.55
C ASN A 61 15.33 2.77 -17.35
N GLN A 62 15.91 3.92 -17.04
CA GLN A 62 16.95 4.04 -16.00
C GLN A 62 16.45 4.61 -14.67
N THR A 63 15.18 4.91 -14.52
CA THR A 63 14.67 5.54 -13.31
C THR A 63 14.13 4.48 -12.35
N ASN A 64 14.82 4.29 -11.22
CA ASN A 64 14.29 3.48 -10.12
C ASN A 64 13.08 4.19 -9.50
N MET A 65 11.94 3.51 -9.51
CA MET A 65 10.70 4.00 -8.94
C MET A 65 10.27 3.14 -7.75
N THR A 66 9.71 3.77 -6.73
CA THR A 66 9.06 3.04 -5.63
C THR A 66 7.57 3.37 -5.62
N VAL A 67 6.74 2.36 -5.75
CA VAL A 67 5.27 2.47 -5.68
C VAL A 67 4.81 2.11 -4.28
N VAL A 68 3.90 2.91 -3.73
CA VAL A 68 3.30 2.66 -2.42
C VAL A 68 1.80 2.40 -2.62
N PHE A 69 1.31 1.28 -2.10
CA PHE A 69 -0.10 0.90 -2.22
C PHE A 69 -0.60 0.13 -0.99
N ASP A 70 -1.91 0.14 -0.80
CA ASP A 70 -2.56 -0.51 0.35
C ASP A 70 -2.64 -2.04 0.20
N LYS A 71 -2.81 -2.72 1.33
CA LYS A 71 -2.94 -4.19 1.44
C LYS A 71 -4.02 -4.81 0.55
N GLY A 72 -5.06 -4.05 0.20
CA GLY A 72 -6.11 -4.53 -0.69
C GLY A 72 -5.63 -4.89 -2.10
N MET A 73 -4.42 -4.43 -2.47
CA MET A 73 -3.82 -4.60 -3.79
C MET A 73 -2.57 -5.49 -3.79
N ASN A 74 -2.24 -6.16 -2.68
CA ASN A 74 -1.02 -6.96 -2.56
C ASN A 74 -1.20 -8.46 -2.87
N GLY A 75 -2.16 -8.82 -3.70
CA GLY A 75 -2.32 -10.19 -4.21
C GLY A 75 -1.07 -10.70 -4.93
N GLY A 76 -0.82 -12.01 -4.85
CA GLY A 76 0.39 -12.61 -5.44
C GLY A 76 0.57 -12.30 -6.92
N GLU A 77 -0.51 -12.25 -7.70
CA GLU A 77 -0.47 -11.89 -9.12
C GLU A 77 -0.01 -10.44 -9.34
N HIS A 78 -0.47 -9.51 -8.48
CA HIS A 78 -0.07 -8.11 -8.56
C HIS A 78 1.39 -7.90 -8.21
N ILE A 79 1.87 -8.58 -7.17
CA ILE A 79 3.28 -8.52 -6.79
C ILE A 79 4.16 -9.13 -7.87
N ALA A 80 3.76 -10.25 -8.47
CA ALA A 80 4.48 -10.85 -9.59
C ALA A 80 4.56 -9.92 -10.81
N ALA A 81 3.48 -9.19 -11.11
CA ALA A 81 3.48 -8.17 -12.16
C ALA A 81 4.48 -7.05 -11.88
N ILE A 82 4.52 -6.54 -10.64
CA ILE A 82 5.50 -5.52 -10.24
C ILE A 82 6.93 -6.06 -10.33
N ASP A 83 7.17 -7.29 -9.85
CA ASP A 83 8.49 -7.92 -9.86
C ASP A 83 9.03 -8.17 -11.28
N SER A 84 8.16 -8.22 -12.28
CA SER A 84 8.58 -8.33 -13.68
C SER A 84 9.31 -7.08 -14.19
N TRP A 85 9.17 -5.95 -13.49
CA TRP A 85 9.81 -4.67 -13.82
C TRP A 85 11.02 -4.41 -12.93
N SER A 86 12.23 -4.65 -13.44
CA SER A 86 13.48 -4.53 -12.67
C SER A 86 13.77 -3.13 -12.10
N ALA A 87 13.17 -2.10 -12.65
CA ALA A 87 13.34 -0.70 -12.22
C ALA A 87 12.31 -0.26 -11.16
N ILE A 88 11.45 -1.18 -10.69
CA ILE A 88 10.35 -0.84 -9.80
C ILE A 88 10.50 -1.55 -8.48
N ASN A 89 10.46 -0.75 -7.43
CA ASN A 89 10.35 -1.21 -6.04
C ASN A 89 8.94 -0.94 -5.53
N PHE A 90 8.52 -1.61 -4.48
CA PHE A 90 7.25 -1.32 -3.86
C PHE A 90 7.30 -1.30 -2.33
N ILE A 91 6.34 -0.61 -1.75
CA ILE A 91 6.03 -0.63 -0.32
C ILE A 91 4.53 -0.91 -0.20
N THR A 92 4.17 -1.93 0.55
CA THR A 92 2.78 -2.26 0.85
C THR A 92 2.65 -2.75 2.27
N THR A 93 1.42 -2.80 2.77
CA THR A 93 1.12 -3.37 4.08
C THR A 93 0.62 -4.80 3.92
N CYS A 94 1.05 -5.70 4.81
CA CYS A 94 0.56 -7.06 4.89
C CYS A 94 -0.52 -7.19 5.97
N SER A 95 -1.46 -8.10 5.74
CA SER A 95 -2.37 -8.52 6.80
C SER A 95 -1.63 -9.44 7.77
N THR A 96 -1.98 -9.39 9.05
CA THR A 96 -1.42 -10.27 10.10
C THR A 96 -1.57 -11.76 9.80
N ARG A 97 -2.53 -12.15 8.94
CA ARG A 97 -2.71 -13.54 8.50
C ARG A 97 -1.56 -14.08 7.64
N TYR A 98 -0.79 -13.20 6.99
CA TYR A 98 0.37 -13.60 6.17
C TYR A 98 1.65 -13.79 6.99
N SER A 99 1.62 -13.44 8.28
CA SER A 99 2.83 -13.35 9.10
C SER A 99 2.49 -13.57 10.57
N GLU A 100 1.78 -14.67 10.87
CA GLU A 100 1.37 -15.01 12.25
C GLU A 100 2.57 -15.12 13.21
N ASP A 101 3.69 -15.59 12.73
CA ASP A 101 4.95 -15.67 13.46
C ASP A 101 5.52 -14.30 13.86
N LEU A 102 5.17 -13.24 13.13
CA LEU A 102 5.61 -11.87 13.43
C LEU A 102 4.73 -11.15 14.46
N ILE A 103 3.54 -11.66 14.76
CA ILE A 103 2.63 -11.08 15.77
C ILE A 103 3.15 -11.34 17.19
N HIS A 104 3.85 -12.45 17.40
CA HIS A 104 4.31 -12.90 18.71
C HIS A 104 5.76 -12.55 19.00
N VAL A 105 6.32 -11.60 18.26
CA VAL A 105 7.70 -11.17 18.47
C VAL A 105 7.81 -10.32 19.72
N SER A 106 8.82 -10.62 20.55
CA SER A 106 9.08 -9.87 21.78
C SER A 106 9.48 -8.41 21.46
N LEU A 107 8.96 -7.45 22.25
CA LEU A 107 9.18 -6.03 22.06
C LEU A 107 10.64 -5.59 22.30
N ASP A 108 11.47 -6.42 22.92
CA ASP A 108 12.91 -6.16 23.09
C ASP A 108 13.68 -6.09 21.76
N LYS A 109 13.11 -6.63 20.68
CA LYS A 109 13.67 -6.54 19.32
C LYS A 109 13.35 -5.23 18.60
N PHE A 110 12.42 -4.45 19.12
CA PHE A 110 11.96 -3.23 18.48
C PHE A 110 12.79 -2.02 18.93
N ALA A 111 13.00 -1.11 18.01
CA ALA A 111 13.64 0.17 18.27
C ALA A 111 12.68 1.33 17.95
N PRO A 112 12.80 2.48 18.62
CA PRO A 112 12.05 3.67 18.28
C PRO A 112 12.29 4.08 16.82
N VAL A 113 11.20 4.41 16.12
CA VAL A 113 11.29 4.89 14.73
C VAL A 113 11.90 6.29 14.72
N ASP A 114 12.94 6.48 13.91
CA ASP A 114 13.67 7.75 13.80
C ASP A 114 12.93 8.76 12.89
N ILE A 115 11.86 9.35 13.45
CA ILE A 115 11.13 10.46 12.84
C ILE A 115 10.93 11.57 13.87
N GLU A 116 10.90 12.82 13.44
CA GLU A 116 10.83 13.99 14.32
C GLU A 116 9.63 13.96 15.27
N HIS A 117 8.46 13.59 14.77
CA HIS A 117 7.28 13.47 15.60
C HIS A 117 7.47 12.45 16.74
N ASN A 118 8.08 11.31 16.45
CA ASN A 118 8.30 10.24 17.43
C ASN A 118 9.31 10.63 18.52
N LYS A 119 10.32 11.44 18.16
CA LYS A 119 11.33 11.96 19.12
C LYS A 119 10.72 12.89 20.16
N GLN A 120 9.63 13.58 19.83
CA GLN A 120 8.93 14.51 20.73
C GLN A 120 7.99 13.80 21.72
N LEU A 121 7.70 12.51 21.49
CA LEU A 121 6.83 11.73 22.36
C LEU A 121 7.59 11.15 23.57
N PRO A 122 6.90 10.97 24.70
CA PRO A 122 7.42 10.15 25.81
C PRO A 122 7.80 8.75 25.33
N ASP A 123 8.77 8.12 25.96
CA ASP A 123 9.25 6.78 25.57
C ASP A 123 8.12 5.73 25.52
N SER A 124 7.15 5.83 26.43
CA SER A 124 5.97 4.94 26.45
C SER A 124 5.06 5.05 25.24
N ASP A 125 5.09 6.19 24.57
CA ASP A 125 4.13 6.57 23.52
C ASP A 125 4.77 6.49 22.13
N ARG A 126 6.06 6.16 22.07
CA ARG A 126 6.79 6.09 20.80
C ARG A 126 6.37 4.90 19.95
N LEU A 127 6.23 5.17 18.67
CA LEU A 127 6.13 4.13 17.66
C LEU A 127 7.45 3.36 17.61
N LEU A 128 7.36 2.05 17.76
CA LEU A 128 8.49 1.15 17.67
C LEU A 128 8.42 0.36 16.36
N ALA A 129 9.56 -0.01 15.82
CA ALA A 129 9.64 -0.87 14.64
C ALA A 129 10.78 -1.87 14.74
N TRP A 130 10.55 -3.02 14.14
CA TRP A 130 11.56 -4.07 13.96
C TRP A 130 11.65 -4.43 12.49
N ARG A 131 12.86 -4.41 11.94
CA ARG A 131 13.12 -4.70 10.54
C ARG A 131 13.77 -6.07 10.41
N ILE A 132 13.20 -6.91 9.56
CA ILE A 132 13.67 -8.27 9.29
C ILE A 132 13.65 -8.55 7.78
N LYS A 133 14.44 -9.53 7.35
CA LYS A 133 14.33 -10.15 6.05
C LYS A 133 13.58 -11.47 6.17
N GLY A 134 12.71 -11.76 5.21
CA GLY A 134 11.93 -12.98 5.14
C GLY A 134 11.49 -13.28 3.71
N GLU A 135 11.05 -14.50 3.48
CA GLU A 135 10.52 -14.92 2.19
C GLU A 135 9.03 -14.58 2.09
N TYR A 136 8.69 -13.67 1.18
CA TYR A 136 7.33 -13.25 0.90
C TYR A 136 7.09 -13.19 -0.60
N TRP A 137 5.98 -13.76 -1.05
CA TRP A 137 5.66 -13.89 -2.49
C TRP A 137 6.80 -14.50 -3.31
N GLY A 138 7.46 -15.54 -2.76
CA GLY A 138 8.52 -16.29 -3.42
C GLY A 138 9.87 -15.59 -3.56
N GLN A 139 10.08 -14.46 -2.87
CA GLN A 139 11.35 -13.73 -2.88
C GLN A 139 11.75 -13.25 -1.48
N GLU A 140 13.06 -13.11 -1.23
CA GLU A 140 13.55 -12.46 -0.02
C GLU A 140 13.19 -10.98 -0.04
N ARG A 141 12.47 -10.53 0.99
CA ARG A 141 12.00 -9.15 1.12
C ARG A 141 12.31 -8.59 2.49
N THR A 142 12.43 -7.28 2.55
CA THR A 142 12.49 -6.57 3.84
C THR A 142 11.08 -6.36 4.36
N VAL A 143 10.83 -6.81 5.58
CA VAL A 143 9.58 -6.59 6.31
C VAL A 143 9.85 -5.71 7.51
N VAL A 144 8.95 -4.77 7.76
CA VAL A 144 8.97 -3.91 8.93
C VAL A 144 7.71 -4.17 9.75
N VAL A 145 7.92 -4.66 10.96
CA VAL A 145 6.84 -4.81 11.95
C VAL A 145 6.79 -3.56 12.78
N ALA A 146 5.64 -2.90 12.82
CA ALA A 146 5.43 -1.68 13.61
C ALA A 146 4.56 -1.98 14.81
N TYR A 147 4.93 -1.47 15.97
CA TYR A 147 4.14 -1.47 17.19
C TYR A 147 3.76 -0.05 17.56
N ASN A 148 2.47 0.21 17.62
CA ASN A 148 1.92 1.49 18.03
C ASN A 148 1.21 1.32 19.37
N PRO A 149 1.73 1.88 20.48
CA PRO A 149 1.16 1.72 21.82
C PRO A 149 -0.27 2.26 21.96
N PHE A 150 -0.71 3.16 21.07
CA PHE A 150 -2.08 3.70 21.09
C PHE A 150 -3.12 2.79 20.42
N THR A 151 -2.68 1.79 19.66
CA THR A 151 -3.58 0.90 18.88
C THR A 151 -3.36 -0.58 19.19
N ALA A 152 -2.47 -0.89 20.11
CA ALA A 152 -2.11 -2.26 20.52
C ALA A 152 -3.04 -2.80 21.62
#